data_7a7edaa4ba491d38e62ab14c13cec259
#
_entry.id   7a7edaa4ba491d38e62ab14c13cec259
#
_cell.length_a   1.000
_cell.length_b   1.000
_cell.length_c   1.000
_cell.angle_alpha   90.00
_cell.angle_beta   90.00
_cell.angle_gamma   90.00
#
_symmetry.space_group_name_H-M   'P 1'
#
loop_
_entity.id
_entity.type
_entity.pdbx_description
1 polymer ?
#
loop_
_entity_poly.entity_id
_entity_poly.type
_entity_poly.pdbx_seq_one_letter_code
_entity_poly.pdbx_strand_id
1 'polypeptide(L)'
;FQRTPNYSVPARNKPLKPEFQQWTKDNFAHIRDTTRATPAGHPFWIDDRKAVETPAEEANRLLEDAWAIGGMQFRAVFKDLMLDVNANKVVADFVTRKIREVVKDPETSAKLTAFDHHYSTKRPIIDSEYFESYNRDNVSLFDVKAAPIEEITANGTRTADGTEHALDIIIFATGYDGVTGPLTRLNITGRDGMALTDAWTDGPKTYLGLQVAGFPNLFTITGPQSPSVLSLIHIS
;
A
#
# COMPACT_ATOMS: atom_id res chain seq x y z
N PHE A 1 18.13 -0.22 -3.21
CA PHE A 1 18.23 0.70 -2.05
C PHE A 1 16.87 0.85 -1.41
N GLN A 2 16.73 0.49 -0.14
CA GLN A 2 15.46 0.49 0.58
C GLN A 2 15.61 1.21 1.93
N ARG A 3 14.68 2.14 2.22
CA ARG A 3 14.64 2.85 3.49
C ARG A 3 13.82 2.13 4.55
N THR A 4 12.66 1.57 4.16
CA THR A 4 11.74 0.87 5.07
C THR A 4 11.08 -0.26 4.30
N PRO A 5 11.12 -1.50 4.80
CA PRO A 5 10.37 -2.59 4.21
C PRO A 5 8.86 -2.38 4.37
N ASN A 6 8.07 -3.01 3.52
CA ASN A 6 6.62 -3.04 3.65
C ASN A 6 6.10 -4.47 3.52
N TYR A 7 4.98 -4.73 4.18
CA TYR A 7 4.28 -6.00 4.02
C TYR A 7 3.75 -6.14 2.61
N SER A 8 3.88 -7.33 2.05
CA SER A 8 3.33 -7.67 0.75
C SER A 8 2.72 -9.05 0.77
N VAL A 9 1.73 -9.27 -0.08
CA VAL A 9 1.06 -10.55 -0.29
C VAL A 9 1.11 -10.93 -1.76
N PRO A 10 1.07 -12.22 -2.11
CA PRO A 10 1.17 -12.64 -3.50
C PRO A 10 0.02 -12.10 -4.36
N ALA A 11 0.32 -11.58 -5.54
CA ALA A 11 -0.67 -11.10 -6.49
C ALA A 11 -1.50 -12.24 -7.10
N ARG A 12 -0.88 -13.39 -7.35
CA ARG A 12 -1.51 -14.58 -7.96
C ARG A 12 -2.18 -14.31 -9.31
N ASN A 13 -1.66 -13.35 -10.07
CA ASN A 13 -2.17 -13.04 -11.40
C ASN A 13 -2.07 -14.26 -12.32
N LYS A 14 -3.17 -14.58 -12.97
CA LYS A 14 -3.27 -15.71 -13.91
C LYS A 14 -4.33 -15.40 -14.98
N PRO A 15 -4.26 -16.05 -16.15
CA PRO A 15 -5.31 -15.95 -17.14
C PRO A 15 -6.67 -16.31 -16.56
N LEU A 16 -7.68 -15.53 -16.86
CA LEU A 16 -9.06 -15.80 -16.42
C LEU A 16 -9.61 -17.00 -17.19
N LYS A 17 -10.13 -17.97 -16.47
CA LYS A 17 -10.84 -19.10 -17.06
C LYS A 17 -12.15 -18.64 -17.69
N PRO A 18 -12.55 -19.21 -18.86
CA PRO A 18 -13.82 -18.86 -19.51
C PRO A 18 -15.04 -18.99 -18.60
N GLU A 19 -15.06 -20.03 -17.75
CA GLU A 19 -16.15 -20.27 -16.80
C GLU A 19 -16.25 -19.16 -15.76
N PHE A 20 -15.11 -18.62 -15.28
CA PHE A 20 -15.09 -17.51 -14.36
C PHE A 20 -15.54 -16.21 -15.03
N GLN A 21 -15.15 -15.99 -16.29
CA GLN A 21 -15.60 -14.82 -17.05
C GLN A 21 -17.13 -14.88 -17.27
N GLN A 22 -17.65 -16.06 -17.60
CA GLN A 22 -19.10 -16.23 -17.78
C GLN A 22 -19.83 -16.05 -16.45
N TRP A 23 -19.35 -16.66 -15.36
CA TRP A 23 -19.91 -16.48 -14.02
C TRP A 23 -19.95 -14.99 -13.63
N THR A 24 -18.88 -14.24 -13.89
CA THR A 24 -18.82 -12.80 -13.60
C THR A 24 -19.91 -12.03 -14.35
N LYS A 25 -20.16 -12.35 -15.63
CA LYS A 25 -21.20 -11.72 -16.42
C LYS A 25 -22.60 -12.05 -15.89
N ASP A 26 -22.84 -13.30 -15.56
CA ASP A 26 -24.13 -13.78 -15.06
C ASP A 26 -24.45 -13.22 -13.66
N ASN A 27 -23.42 -12.91 -12.87
CA ASN A 27 -23.54 -12.40 -11.50
C ASN A 27 -23.19 -10.91 -11.37
N PHE A 28 -23.12 -10.16 -12.47
CA PHE A 28 -22.67 -8.77 -12.46
C PHE A 28 -23.48 -7.88 -11.51
N ALA A 29 -24.80 -8.03 -11.47
CA ALA A 29 -25.67 -7.29 -10.56
C ALA A 29 -25.30 -7.55 -9.08
N HIS A 30 -25.17 -8.81 -8.71
CA HIS A 30 -24.75 -9.21 -7.35
C HIS A 30 -23.36 -8.66 -6.97
N ILE A 31 -22.40 -8.75 -7.87
CA ILE A 31 -21.04 -8.22 -7.67
C ILE A 31 -21.10 -6.71 -7.42
N ARG A 32 -21.87 -5.99 -8.23
CA ARG A 32 -22.06 -4.55 -8.12
C ARG A 32 -22.75 -4.16 -6.81
N ASP A 33 -23.78 -4.88 -6.41
CA ASP A 33 -24.50 -4.61 -5.18
C ASP A 33 -23.62 -4.90 -3.94
N THR A 34 -22.86 -5.98 -3.95
CA THR A 34 -21.86 -6.27 -2.91
C THR A 34 -20.81 -5.16 -2.83
N THR A 35 -20.27 -4.73 -3.97
CA THR A 35 -19.28 -3.64 -4.03
C THR A 35 -19.82 -2.33 -3.45
N ARG A 36 -21.11 -2.03 -3.66
CA ARG A 36 -21.76 -0.83 -3.10
C ARG A 36 -22.04 -0.95 -1.59
N ALA A 37 -22.31 -2.16 -1.12
CA ALA A 37 -22.66 -2.41 0.26
C ALA A 37 -21.43 -2.54 1.19
N THR A 38 -20.26 -2.88 0.65
CA THR A 38 -19.04 -3.06 1.46
C THR A 38 -18.36 -1.72 1.77
N PRO A 39 -17.83 -1.54 3.00
CA PRO A 39 -17.23 -0.26 3.43
C PRO A 39 -16.06 0.23 2.57
N ALA A 40 -15.32 -0.69 1.95
CA ALA A 40 -14.14 -0.38 1.13
C ALA A 40 -14.41 -0.47 -0.38
N GLY A 41 -15.67 -0.68 -0.80
CA GLY A 41 -16.03 -0.80 -2.21
C GLY A 41 -15.43 -2.03 -2.89
N HIS A 42 -15.27 -3.14 -2.16
CA HIS A 42 -14.76 -4.40 -2.70
C HIS A 42 -15.90 -5.39 -2.99
N PRO A 43 -15.75 -6.26 -4.00
CA PRO A 43 -16.77 -7.27 -4.34
C PRO A 43 -16.74 -8.49 -3.41
N PHE A 44 -16.30 -8.31 -2.17
CA PHE A 44 -16.22 -9.34 -1.13
C PHE A 44 -16.41 -8.72 0.26
N TRP A 45 -16.98 -9.50 1.17
CA TRP A 45 -17.15 -9.12 2.57
C TRP A 45 -15.91 -9.47 3.39
N ILE A 46 -15.70 -8.70 4.45
CA ILE A 46 -14.75 -9.07 5.50
C ILE A 46 -15.40 -10.20 6.31
N ASP A 47 -14.61 -11.22 6.64
CA ASP A 47 -15.06 -12.33 7.48
C ASP A 47 -15.39 -11.82 8.89
N ASP A 48 -16.47 -12.32 9.47
CA ASP A 48 -16.96 -11.88 10.78
C ASP A 48 -16.13 -12.37 11.96
N ARG A 49 -15.21 -13.29 11.74
CA ARG A 49 -14.31 -13.80 12.79
C ARG A 49 -13.33 -12.73 13.24
N LYS A 50 -12.96 -12.84 14.52
CA LYS A 50 -11.88 -12.02 15.09
C LYS A 50 -10.63 -12.87 15.26
N ALA A 51 -9.49 -12.35 14.86
CA ALA A 51 -8.21 -13.05 14.98
C ALA A 51 -7.90 -13.38 16.47
N VAL A 52 -8.20 -12.46 17.38
CA VAL A 52 -7.95 -12.65 18.82
C VAL A 52 -8.83 -13.71 19.48
N GLU A 53 -9.97 -14.07 18.88
CA GLU A 53 -10.91 -15.07 19.39
C GLU A 53 -10.78 -16.41 18.66
N THR A 54 -10.01 -16.46 17.55
CA THR A 54 -9.83 -17.66 16.73
C THR A 54 -8.64 -18.47 17.25
N PRO A 55 -8.79 -19.80 17.45
CA PRO A 55 -7.68 -20.65 17.83
C PRO A 55 -6.51 -20.55 16.84
N ALA A 56 -5.27 -20.56 17.34
CA ALA A 56 -4.06 -20.30 16.53
C ALA A 56 -3.92 -21.21 15.31
N GLU A 57 -4.27 -22.49 15.43
CA GLU A 57 -4.25 -23.46 14.32
C GLU A 57 -5.27 -23.08 13.23
N GLU A 58 -6.50 -22.74 13.64
CA GLU A 58 -7.52 -22.31 12.70
C GLU A 58 -7.17 -20.97 12.06
N ALA A 59 -6.68 -20.01 12.82
CA ALA A 59 -6.22 -18.72 12.29
C ALA A 59 -5.12 -18.93 11.24
N ASN A 60 -4.14 -19.80 11.52
CA ASN A 60 -3.10 -20.13 10.55
C ASN A 60 -3.67 -20.77 9.28
N ARG A 61 -4.61 -21.72 9.40
CA ARG A 61 -5.25 -22.34 8.25
C ARG A 61 -5.98 -21.31 7.37
N LEU A 62 -6.76 -20.42 7.98
CA LEU A 62 -7.47 -19.36 7.26
C LEU A 62 -6.52 -18.40 6.53
N LEU A 63 -5.41 -18.05 7.17
CA LEU A 63 -4.38 -17.21 6.56
C LEU A 63 -3.66 -17.92 5.42
N GLU A 64 -3.40 -19.24 5.52
CA GLU A 64 -2.83 -20.04 4.42
C GLU A 64 -3.79 -20.10 3.23
N ASP A 65 -5.10 -20.33 3.48
CA ASP A 65 -6.12 -20.35 2.43
C ASP A 65 -6.18 -18.98 1.70
N ALA A 66 -6.19 -17.89 2.46
CA ALA A 66 -6.20 -16.55 1.91
C ALA A 66 -4.88 -16.19 1.18
N TRP A 67 -3.74 -16.67 1.68
CA TRP A 67 -2.44 -16.52 1.02
C TRP A 67 -2.37 -17.25 -0.31
N ALA A 68 -2.98 -18.43 -0.40
CA ALA A 68 -3.08 -19.20 -1.64
C ALA A 68 -3.93 -18.47 -2.70
N ILE A 69 -4.99 -17.76 -2.28
CA ILE A 69 -5.82 -16.91 -3.14
C ILE A 69 -5.03 -15.67 -3.55
N GLY A 70 -4.36 -15.02 -2.58
CA GLY A 70 -3.58 -13.82 -2.76
C GLY A 70 -4.41 -12.54 -2.99
N GLY A 71 -3.72 -11.47 -3.34
CA GLY A 71 -4.34 -10.20 -3.65
C GLY A 71 -4.96 -9.49 -2.44
N MET A 72 -5.77 -8.47 -2.72
CA MET A 72 -6.34 -7.60 -1.68
C MET A 72 -7.33 -8.30 -0.75
N GLN A 73 -7.87 -9.45 -1.12
CA GLN A 73 -8.78 -10.24 -0.27
C GLN A 73 -8.10 -10.75 1.01
N PHE A 74 -6.79 -10.88 1.02
CA PHE A 74 -6.05 -11.27 2.22
C PHE A 74 -6.36 -10.39 3.44
N ARG A 75 -6.71 -9.11 3.23
CA ARG A 75 -7.12 -8.20 4.32
C ARG A 75 -8.50 -8.52 4.92
N ALA A 76 -9.29 -9.33 4.25
CA ALA A 76 -10.66 -9.64 4.63
C ALA A 76 -10.80 -10.89 5.51
N VAL A 77 -9.68 -11.49 5.95
CA VAL A 77 -9.69 -12.73 6.74
C VAL A 77 -10.25 -12.53 8.14
N PHE A 78 -10.04 -11.35 8.75
CA PHE A 78 -10.51 -11.05 10.10
C PHE A 78 -11.04 -9.61 10.19
N LYS A 79 -12.20 -9.42 10.85
CA LYS A 79 -12.82 -8.10 10.99
C LYS A 79 -12.09 -7.16 11.94
N ASP A 80 -11.34 -7.70 12.88
CA ASP A 80 -10.59 -6.94 13.89
C ASP A 80 -9.17 -6.58 13.48
N LEU A 81 -8.73 -7.03 12.30
CA LEU A 81 -7.38 -6.78 11.77
C LEU A 81 -6.93 -5.32 11.87
N MET A 82 -7.83 -4.38 11.58
CA MET A 82 -7.54 -2.94 11.59
C MET A 82 -7.94 -2.24 12.89
N LEU A 83 -8.51 -2.96 13.84
CA LEU A 83 -9.11 -2.41 15.07
C LEU A 83 -8.40 -2.86 16.34
N ASP A 84 -7.67 -3.98 16.29
CA ASP A 84 -6.99 -4.56 17.43
C ASP A 84 -5.52 -4.86 17.11
N VAL A 85 -4.61 -4.40 17.96
CA VAL A 85 -3.14 -4.56 17.78
C VAL A 85 -2.74 -6.04 17.84
N ASN A 86 -3.40 -6.84 18.69
CA ASN A 86 -3.08 -8.28 18.81
C ASN A 86 -3.59 -9.03 17.57
N ALA A 87 -4.79 -8.69 17.07
CA ALA A 87 -5.28 -9.22 15.80
C ALA A 87 -4.35 -8.88 14.65
N ASN A 88 -3.89 -7.63 14.58
CA ASN A 88 -2.92 -7.18 13.59
C ASN A 88 -1.62 -7.99 13.68
N LYS A 89 -1.12 -8.23 14.91
CA LYS A 89 0.10 -8.99 15.14
C LYS A 89 0.00 -10.43 14.60
N VAL A 90 -1.12 -11.12 14.76
CA VAL A 90 -1.35 -12.46 14.21
C VAL A 90 -1.09 -12.49 12.69
N VAL A 91 -1.64 -11.51 11.97
CA VAL A 91 -1.49 -11.41 10.53
C VAL A 91 -0.07 -10.95 10.14
N ALA A 92 0.49 -9.98 10.87
CA ALA A 92 1.84 -9.48 10.66
C ALA A 92 2.89 -10.58 10.84
N ASP A 93 2.77 -11.38 11.90
CA ASP A 93 3.67 -12.53 12.16
C ASP A 93 3.55 -13.59 11.06
N PHE A 94 2.34 -13.86 10.57
CA PHE A 94 2.12 -14.77 9.46
C PHE A 94 2.83 -14.29 8.19
N VAL A 95 2.62 -13.04 7.76
CA VAL A 95 3.26 -12.47 6.57
C VAL A 95 4.78 -12.45 6.72
N THR A 96 5.27 -12.07 7.91
CA THR A 96 6.70 -12.09 8.23
C THR A 96 7.30 -13.48 8.04
N ARG A 97 6.62 -14.52 8.55
CA ARG A 97 7.05 -15.91 8.38
C ARG A 97 7.09 -16.31 6.91
N LYS A 98 6.05 -15.99 6.14
CA LYS A 98 5.99 -16.28 4.70
C LYS A 98 7.13 -15.64 3.91
N ILE A 99 7.51 -14.40 4.23
CA ILE A 99 8.65 -13.73 3.61
C ILE A 99 9.95 -14.45 3.96
N ARG A 100 10.14 -14.84 5.23
CA ARG A 100 11.33 -15.55 5.69
C ARG A 100 11.45 -16.97 5.14
N GLU A 101 10.35 -17.62 4.79
CA GLU A 101 10.35 -18.91 4.09
C GLU A 101 10.87 -18.80 2.65
N VAL A 102 10.64 -17.64 2.01
CA VAL A 102 11.04 -17.38 0.62
C VAL A 102 12.47 -16.90 0.51
N VAL A 103 12.88 -15.92 1.32
CA VAL A 103 14.22 -15.30 1.26
C VAL A 103 15.22 -16.15 2.02
N LYS A 104 16.17 -16.75 1.29
CA LYS A 104 17.10 -17.76 1.82
C LYS A 104 18.22 -17.14 2.66
N ASP A 105 18.72 -15.96 2.28
CA ASP A 105 19.77 -15.29 3.02
C ASP A 105 19.20 -14.68 4.30
N PRO A 106 19.69 -15.08 5.50
CA PRO A 106 19.13 -14.62 6.77
C PRO A 106 19.28 -13.11 7.00
N GLU A 107 20.36 -12.50 6.54
CA GLU A 107 20.60 -11.06 6.72
C GLU A 107 19.64 -10.25 5.85
N THR A 108 19.50 -10.58 4.57
CA THR A 108 18.53 -9.96 3.65
C THR A 108 17.11 -10.18 4.15
N SER A 109 16.78 -11.39 4.60
CA SER A 109 15.48 -11.74 5.18
C SER A 109 15.16 -10.88 6.41
N ALA A 110 16.12 -10.67 7.29
CA ALA A 110 15.98 -9.81 8.46
C ALA A 110 15.72 -8.34 8.05
N LYS A 111 16.46 -7.80 7.09
CA LYS A 111 16.27 -6.44 6.56
C LYS A 111 14.90 -6.28 5.91
N LEU A 112 14.43 -7.25 5.13
CA LEU A 112 13.14 -7.23 4.47
C LEU A 112 11.96 -7.40 5.42
N THR A 113 12.17 -7.90 6.63
CA THR A 113 11.15 -8.08 7.67
C THR A 113 11.29 -7.15 8.88
N ALA A 114 12.19 -6.16 8.82
CA ALA A 114 12.36 -5.16 9.87
C ALA A 114 11.27 -4.08 9.79
N PHE A 115 10.02 -4.49 9.96
CA PHE A 115 8.86 -3.59 9.89
C PHE A 115 8.83 -2.65 11.11
N ASP A 116 8.67 -1.35 10.84
CA ASP A 116 8.50 -0.28 11.83
C ASP A 116 7.04 0.19 11.96
N HIS A 117 6.10 -0.57 11.41
CA HIS A 117 4.68 -0.24 11.39
C HIS A 117 3.82 -1.51 11.41
N HIS A 118 2.56 -1.36 11.81
CA HIS A 118 1.59 -2.45 11.79
C HIS A 118 1.18 -2.84 10.37
N TYR A 119 0.78 -4.11 10.19
CA TYR A 119 0.26 -4.58 8.91
C TYR A 119 -0.90 -3.69 8.43
N SER A 120 -0.86 -3.30 7.16
CA SER A 120 -1.91 -2.48 6.50
C SER A 120 -2.04 -1.02 6.99
N THR A 121 -1.17 -0.49 7.87
CA THR A 121 -1.15 0.95 8.19
C THR A 121 -0.50 1.77 7.09
N LYS A 122 0.38 1.17 6.30
CA LYS A 122 0.76 1.65 4.96
C LYS A 122 -0.06 0.88 3.93
N ARG A 123 -0.18 1.43 2.71
CA ARG A 123 -0.92 0.76 1.63
C ARG A 123 -0.39 -0.66 1.45
N PRO A 124 -1.24 -1.69 1.56
CA PRO A 124 -0.82 -3.07 1.32
C PRO A 124 -0.33 -3.23 -0.12
N ILE A 125 0.79 -3.91 -0.26
CA ILE A 125 1.38 -4.21 -1.55
C ILE A 125 0.97 -5.64 -1.95
N ILE A 126 0.73 -5.84 -3.24
CA ILE A 126 0.65 -7.16 -3.86
C ILE A 126 1.83 -7.28 -4.80
N ASP A 127 2.53 -8.41 -4.75
CA ASP A 127 3.74 -8.62 -5.53
C ASP A 127 3.72 -9.89 -6.36
N SER A 128 4.59 -9.94 -7.36
CA SER A 128 4.88 -11.12 -8.15
C SER A 128 6.38 -11.33 -8.13
N GLU A 129 6.82 -12.31 -7.34
CA GLU A 129 8.23 -12.73 -7.24
C GLU A 129 9.21 -11.66 -6.70
N TYR A 130 8.70 -10.64 -5.97
CA TYR A 130 9.57 -9.60 -5.39
C TYR A 130 10.57 -10.18 -4.39
N PHE A 131 10.10 -10.99 -3.44
CA PHE A 131 10.96 -11.59 -2.43
C PHE A 131 11.84 -12.70 -2.99
N GLU A 132 11.34 -13.47 -3.94
CA GLU A 132 12.10 -14.50 -4.66
C GLU A 132 13.28 -13.90 -5.42
N SER A 133 13.16 -12.66 -5.90
CA SER A 133 14.23 -11.98 -6.62
C SER A 133 15.50 -11.81 -5.80
N TYR A 134 15.39 -11.70 -4.47
CA TYR A 134 16.54 -11.57 -3.56
C TYR A 134 17.34 -12.88 -3.38
N ASN A 135 16.86 -13.99 -3.91
CA ASN A 135 17.64 -15.24 -3.95
C ASN A 135 18.57 -15.32 -5.17
N ARG A 136 18.61 -14.29 -6.01
CA ARG A 136 19.46 -14.24 -7.20
C ARG A 136 20.78 -13.57 -6.86
N ASP A 137 21.90 -14.10 -7.39
CA ASP A 137 23.26 -13.60 -7.12
C ASP A 137 23.46 -12.15 -7.60
N ASN A 138 22.66 -11.68 -8.54
CA ASN A 138 22.74 -10.33 -9.10
C ASN A 138 21.78 -9.32 -8.46
N VAL A 139 21.12 -9.66 -7.35
CA VAL A 139 20.22 -8.79 -6.61
C VAL A 139 20.74 -8.57 -5.19
N SER A 140 20.97 -7.32 -4.83
CA SER A 140 21.47 -6.91 -3.52
C SER A 140 20.55 -5.89 -2.88
N LEU A 141 20.38 -5.98 -1.56
CA LEU A 141 19.61 -5.04 -0.74
C LEU A 141 20.54 -4.14 0.08
N PHE A 142 20.38 -2.83 -0.12
CA PHE A 142 21.09 -1.81 0.67
C PHE A 142 20.10 -1.04 1.53
N ASP A 143 20.33 -1.01 2.85
CA ASP A 143 19.52 -0.27 3.81
C ASP A 143 20.00 1.18 3.88
N VAL A 144 19.29 2.08 3.19
CA VAL A 144 19.62 3.50 3.19
C VAL A 144 19.17 4.24 4.47
N LYS A 145 18.55 3.56 5.43
CA LYS A 145 18.30 4.10 6.76
C LYS A 145 19.56 3.97 7.63
N ALA A 146 20.29 2.85 7.49
CA ALA A 146 21.56 2.61 8.16
C ALA A 146 22.72 3.38 7.51
N ALA A 147 22.77 3.40 6.15
CA ALA A 147 23.77 4.11 5.37
C ALA A 147 23.09 4.93 4.25
N PRO A 148 22.70 6.19 4.52
CA PRO A 148 22.07 7.05 3.52
C PRO A 148 22.93 7.27 2.28
N ILE A 149 22.27 7.47 1.12
CA ILE A 149 22.97 7.92 -0.09
C ILE A 149 23.36 9.37 0.13
N GLU A 150 24.66 9.67 0.07
CA GLU A 150 25.19 11.04 0.22
C GLU A 150 25.43 11.73 -1.12
N GLU A 151 25.84 10.95 -2.12
CA GLU A 151 26.24 11.54 -3.40
C GLU A 151 25.87 10.62 -4.57
N ILE A 152 25.43 11.23 -5.67
CA ILE A 152 25.38 10.59 -6.97
C ILE A 152 26.68 10.92 -7.67
N THR A 153 27.52 9.91 -7.90
CA THR A 153 28.82 10.05 -8.55
C THR A 153 28.72 9.85 -10.07
N ALA A 154 29.81 10.10 -10.79
CA ALA A 154 29.84 9.83 -12.21
C ALA A 154 29.61 8.35 -12.58
N ASN A 155 29.89 7.42 -11.64
CA ASN A 155 29.81 5.98 -11.86
C ASN A 155 28.70 5.29 -11.06
N GLY A 156 27.88 6.02 -10.33
CA GLY A 156 26.84 5.42 -9.51
C GLY A 156 26.46 6.25 -8.29
N THR A 157 26.46 5.65 -7.09
CA THR A 157 26.15 6.33 -5.82
C THR A 157 27.17 6.01 -4.75
N ARG A 158 27.36 6.95 -3.80
CA ARG A 158 28.13 6.73 -2.58
C ARG A 158 27.24 6.85 -1.37
N THR A 159 27.34 5.88 -0.47
CA THR A 159 26.63 5.88 0.82
C THR A 159 27.49 6.44 1.96
N ALA A 160 26.86 6.84 3.09
CA ALA A 160 27.49 7.51 4.23
C ALA A 160 28.60 6.67 4.93
N ASP A 161 28.61 5.38 4.73
CA ASP A 161 29.66 4.46 5.16
C ASP A 161 30.89 4.46 4.23
N GLY A 162 30.89 5.29 3.18
CA GLY A 162 31.93 5.41 2.19
C GLY A 162 31.88 4.38 1.06
N THR A 163 30.88 3.49 1.04
CA THR A 163 30.74 2.47 0.01
C THR A 163 30.31 3.09 -1.31
N GLU A 164 31.04 2.79 -2.38
CA GLU A 164 30.64 3.15 -3.75
C GLU A 164 29.90 2.00 -4.41
N HIS A 165 28.76 2.33 -5.00
CA HIS A 165 27.92 1.40 -5.77
C HIS A 165 27.97 1.79 -7.22
N ALA A 166 28.67 1.01 -8.05
CA ALA A 166 28.73 1.22 -9.49
C ALA A 166 27.38 0.87 -10.13
N LEU A 167 26.79 1.81 -10.89
CA LEU A 167 25.47 1.69 -11.47
C LEU A 167 25.44 2.32 -12.86
N ASP A 168 24.84 1.63 -13.82
CA ASP A 168 24.58 2.16 -15.15
C ASP A 168 23.29 2.96 -15.21
N ILE A 169 22.30 2.60 -14.37
CA ILE A 169 20.96 3.22 -14.35
C ILE A 169 20.53 3.42 -12.88
N ILE A 170 20.02 4.61 -12.58
CA ILE A 170 19.39 4.93 -11.30
C ILE A 170 17.91 5.24 -11.54
N ILE A 171 17.03 4.50 -10.86
CA ILE A 171 15.57 4.74 -10.89
C ILE A 171 15.15 5.42 -9.59
N PHE A 172 14.69 6.67 -9.70
CA PHE A 172 14.17 7.42 -8.56
C PHE A 172 12.70 7.04 -8.32
N ALA A 173 12.46 6.17 -7.34
CA ALA A 173 11.13 5.79 -6.89
C ALA A 173 10.84 6.42 -5.51
N THR A 174 11.14 7.70 -5.35
CA THR A 174 11.10 8.42 -4.06
C THR A 174 9.69 8.80 -3.60
N GLY A 175 8.68 8.51 -4.41
CA GLY A 175 7.28 8.81 -4.13
C GLY A 175 6.88 10.24 -4.47
N TYR A 176 5.69 10.60 -4.04
CA TYR A 176 5.09 11.91 -4.22
C TYR A 176 4.84 12.58 -2.88
N ASP A 177 4.68 13.90 -2.88
CA ASP A 177 4.18 14.61 -1.71
C ASP A 177 2.77 14.14 -1.35
N GLY A 178 2.54 13.96 -0.05
CA GLY A 178 1.24 13.51 0.43
C GLY A 178 0.16 14.58 0.34
N VAL A 179 -1.04 14.14 0.08
CA VAL A 179 -2.34 14.83 0.23
C VAL A 179 -2.41 16.24 -0.37
N THR A 180 -1.80 17.25 0.26
CA THR A 180 -1.85 18.66 -0.15
C THR A 180 -0.67 19.07 -1.02
N GLY A 181 0.47 18.40 -0.87
CA GLY A 181 1.73 18.82 -1.49
C GLY A 181 1.67 19.05 -3.00
N PRO A 182 1.05 18.17 -3.81
CA PRO A 182 0.90 18.40 -5.24
C PRO A 182 0.13 19.68 -5.56
N LEU A 183 -0.93 19.99 -4.80
CA LEU A 183 -1.78 21.19 -5.03
C LEU A 183 -1.07 22.48 -4.58
N THR A 184 -0.35 22.45 -3.47
CA THR A 184 0.36 23.62 -2.96
C THR A 184 1.62 23.97 -3.76
N ARG A 185 2.16 23.02 -4.55
CA ARG A 185 3.24 23.29 -5.50
C ARG A 185 2.79 23.91 -6.82
N LEU A 186 1.50 23.81 -7.12
CA LEU A 186 0.90 24.52 -8.25
C LEU A 186 0.61 25.97 -7.82
N ASN A 187 0.93 26.93 -8.64
CA ASN A 187 0.62 28.36 -8.38
C ASN A 187 -0.87 28.62 -8.63
N ILE A 188 -1.74 27.97 -7.84
CA ILE A 188 -3.20 28.11 -7.97
C ILE A 188 -3.62 29.41 -7.31
N THR A 189 -4.25 30.28 -8.12
CA THR A 189 -4.74 31.59 -7.69
C THR A 189 -6.27 31.63 -7.81
N GLY A 190 -6.92 32.02 -6.76
CA GLY A 190 -8.36 32.22 -6.65
C GLY A 190 -8.79 33.68 -6.90
N ARG A 191 -9.98 34.02 -6.39
CA ARG A 191 -10.51 35.38 -6.46
C ARG A 191 -9.57 36.34 -5.74
N ASP A 192 -9.53 37.59 -6.23
CA ASP A 192 -8.76 38.70 -5.66
C ASP A 192 -7.25 38.41 -5.53
N GLY A 193 -6.72 37.46 -6.32
CA GLY A 193 -5.31 37.08 -6.29
C GLY A 193 -4.90 36.20 -5.13
N MET A 194 -5.85 35.62 -4.36
CA MET A 194 -5.56 34.73 -3.23
C MET A 194 -4.83 33.49 -3.69
N ALA A 195 -3.64 33.22 -3.15
CA ALA A 195 -2.95 31.96 -3.42
C ALA A 195 -3.54 30.81 -2.60
N LEU A 196 -3.59 29.60 -3.17
CA LEU A 196 -4.08 28.41 -2.46
C LEU A 196 -3.20 28.08 -1.24
N THR A 197 -1.89 28.31 -1.35
CA THR A 197 -0.94 28.17 -0.24
C THR A 197 -1.31 29.05 0.96
N ASP A 198 -1.74 30.29 0.71
CA ASP A 198 -2.13 31.22 1.76
C ASP A 198 -3.47 30.82 2.38
N ALA A 199 -4.43 30.40 1.55
CA ALA A 199 -5.73 29.91 2.02
C ALA A 199 -5.62 28.63 2.88
N TRP A 200 -4.54 27.85 2.70
CA TRP A 200 -4.29 26.59 3.41
C TRP A 200 -3.13 26.67 4.42
N THR A 201 -2.73 27.85 4.87
CA THR A 201 -1.65 28.03 5.86
C THR A 201 -1.90 27.21 7.14
N ASP A 202 -3.15 27.16 7.62
CA ASP A 202 -3.56 26.38 8.80
C ASP A 202 -4.04 24.96 8.44
N GLY A 203 -3.71 24.47 7.24
CA GLY A 203 -4.18 23.21 6.70
C GLY A 203 -5.30 23.36 5.66
N PRO A 204 -5.61 22.30 4.92
CA PRO A 204 -6.60 22.35 3.87
C PRO A 204 -8.02 22.57 4.42
N LYS A 205 -8.76 23.47 3.81
CA LYS A 205 -10.19 23.72 4.08
C LYS A 205 -10.94 23.55 2.77
N THR A 206 -11.70 22.45 2.67
CA THR A 206 -12.43 22.11 1.44
C THR A 206 -13.88 21.76 1.75
N TYR A 207 -14.72 21.84 0.73
CA TYR A 207 -16.06 21.25 0.77
C TYR A 207 -16.00 19.83 0.20
N LEU A 208 -16.06 18.84 1.08
CA LEU A 208 -16.03 17.40 0.75
C LEU A 208 -14.83 16.95 -0.12
N GLY A 209 -13.71 17.66 -0.08
CA GLY A 209 -12.59 17.39 -0.96
C GLY A 209 -12.82 17.73 -2.43
N LEU A 210 -13.90 18.45 -2.77
CA LEU A 210 -14.27 18.76 -4.14
C LEU A 210 -14.01 20.23 -4.51
N GLN A 211 -14.23 21.18 -3.59
CA GLN A 211 -14.15 22.59 -3.86
C GLN A 211 -13.46 23.34 -2.71
N VAL A 212 -12.92 24.52 -3.02
CA VAL A 212 -12.26 25.41 -2.06
C VAL A 212 -12.92 26.79 -2.15
N ALA A 213 -13.30 27.36 -1.00
CA ALA A 213 -13.87 28.70 -0.95
C ALA A 213 -12.87 29.74 -1.51
N GLY A 214 -13.34 30.64 -2.36
CA GLY A 214 -12.47 31.60 -3.07
C GLY A 214 -11.85 31.10 -4.37
N PHE A 215 -12.03 29.82 -4.72
CA PHE A 215 -11.48 29.20 -5.94
C PHE A 215 -12.60 28.58 -6.80
N PRO A 216 -13.46 29.41 -7.42
CA PRO A 216 -14.71 28.95 -8.06
C PRO A 216 -14.50 27.99 -9.24
N ASN A 217 -13.33 28.00 -9.86
CA ASN A 217 -13.01 27.17 -11.03
C ASN A 217 -12.07 26.00 -10.66
N LEU A 218 -11.76 25.80 -9.36
CA LEU A 218 -10.95 24.68 -8.88
C LEU A 218 -11.87 23.57 -8.38
N PHE A 219 -11.77 22.43 -9.04
CA PHE A 219 -12.42 21.18 -8.63
C PHE A 219 -11.36 20.10 -8.41
N THR A 220 -11.47 19.40 -7.31
CA THR A 220 -10.57 18.28 -6.99
C THR A 220 -11.36 16.99 -6.89
N ILE A 221 -10.77 15.90 -7.38
CA ILE A 221 -11.33 14.55 -7.23
C ILE A 221 -10.49 13.83 -6.19
N THR A 222 -11.11 13.29 -5.14
CA THR A 222 -10.39 12.75 -3.97
C THR A 222 -9.41 13.73 -3.34
N GLY A 223 -9.77 14.99 -3.34
CA GLY A 223 -8.95 16.04 -2.72
C GLY A 223 -8.88 15.92 -1.19
N PRO A 224 -8.08 16.75 -0.54
CA PRO A 224 -7.98 16.78 0.92
C PRO A 224 -9.37 16.93 1.57
N GLN A 225 -9.63 16.18 2.65
CA GLN A 225 -10.92 16.11 3.37
C GLN A 225 -12.05 15.43 2.57
N SER A 226 -11.75 14.69 1.49
CA SER A 226 -12.78 13.86 0.86
C SER A 226 -13.24 12.74 1.81
N PRO A 227 -14.51 12.29 1.70
CA PRO A 227 -15.05 11.24 2.58
C PRO A 227 -14.29 9.91 2.50
N SER A 228 -13.69 9.61 1.36
CA SER A 228 -12.89 8.42 1.16
C SER A 228 -11.79 8.67 0.14
N VAL A 229 -10.58 8.28 0.51
CA VAL A 229 -9.42 8.22 -0.40
C VAL A 229 -9.23 6.84 -1.01
N LEU A 230 -10.06 5.86 -0.61
CA LEU A 230 -9.94 4.46 -1.01
C LEU A 230 -10.87 4.09 -2.17
N SER A 231 -12.03 4.73 -2.26
CA SER A 231 -13.02 4.47 -3.31
C SER A 231 -13.89 5.68 -3.54
N LEU A 232 -14.20 5.95 -4.81
CA LEU A 232 -15.16 6.98 -5.25
C LEU A 232 -16.57 6.43 -5.43
N ILE A 233 -16.78 5.12 -5.28
CA ILE A 233 -18.05 4.45 -5.59
C ILE A 233 -19.21 4.92 -4.70
N HIS A 234 -18.91 5.49 -3.54
CA HIS A 234 -19.89 6.02 -2.60
C HIS A 234 -20.18 7.53 -2.77
N ILE A 235 -19.55 8.17 -3.75
CA ILE A 235 -19.72 9.62 -4.03
C ILE A 235 -20.71 9.85 -5.19
N SER A 236 -21.06 8.82 -5.93
CA SER A 236 -21.99 8.86 -7.08
C SER A 236 -23.42 8.52 -6.69
#